data_cc796490adfea373652948dfd36d7cf0
#
_entry.id   cc796490adfea373652948dfd36d7cf0
#
_cell.length_a   1.000
_cell.length_b   1.000
_cell.length_c   1.000
_cell.angle_alpha   90.00
_cell.angle_beta   90.00
_cell.angle_gamma   90.00
#
_symmetry.space_group_name_H-M   'P 1'
#
loop_
_entity.id
_entity.type
_entity.pdbx_description
1 polymer ?
#
loop_
_entity_poly.entity_id
_entity_poly.type
_entity_poly.pdbx_seq_one_letter_code
_entity_poly.pdbx_strand_id
1 'polypeptide(L)'
;RGFEGEDLITETRPDAQAFTIWDTIRNTIEDPDLTLYLVLDEAHRGMGTPSRAAESAKSTIVLRLINGAQGVPGIPVVWGISATVERFKKAMEGAQKRITLPDVLVDSAKVQESGLIKDTIILDIPDEVGDFDTVLVRRATDKLKESTQAWAEYAKQQNEAHVVIPLMVLQVPNTPDPND
;
A
#
# COMPACT_ATOMS: atom_id res chain seq x y z
N ARG A 1 -0.34 -23.04 7.48
CA ARG A 1 0.48 -22.22 8.40
C ARG A 1 1.19 -21.19 7.55
N GLY A 2 0.89 -19.91 7.75
CA GLY A 2 1.69 -18.82 7.17
C GLY A 2 3.03 -18.77 7.90
N PHE A 3 4.09 -18.63 7.13
CA PHE A 3 5.39 -18.34 7.71
C PHE A 3 5.39 -16.88 8.17
N GLU A 4 5.84 -16.59 9.36
CA GLU A 4 5.95 -15.24 9.89
C GLU A 4 7.43 -14.87 10.08
N GLY A 5 7.77 -13.65 9.71
CA GLY A 5 9.09 -13.08 9.97
C GLY A 5 10.24 -13.72 9.18
N GLU A 6 11.30 -14.08 9.89
CA GLU A 6 12.55 -14.59 9.31
C GLU A 6 12.40 -15.96 8.66
N ASP A 7 11.47 -16.79 9.13
CA ASP A 7 11.21 -18.14 8.64
C ASP A 7 10.73 -18.15 7.18
N LEU A 8 10.01 -17.08 6.76
CA LEU A 8 9.57 -16.88 5.38
C LEU A 8 10.72 -16.84 4.37
N ILE A 9 11.90 -16.46 4.82
CA ILE A 9 13.03 -16.12 3.95
C ILE A 9 14.13 -17.19 4.04
N THR A 10 14.24 -17.88 5.17
CA THR A 10 15.35 -18.77 5.49
C THR A 10 15.01 -20.25 5.42
N GLU A 11 13.74 -20.62 5.53
CA GLU A 11 13.35 -22.04 5.49
C GLU A 11 13.12 -22.54 4.06
N THR A 12 13.68 -23.68 3.76
CA THR A 12 13.30 -24.49 2.59
C THR A 12 11.94 -25.11 2.83
N ARG A 13 11.04 -25.00 1.86
CA ARG A 13 9.70 -25.59 1.97
C ARG A 13 9.75 -27.11 2.01
N PRO A 14 8.79 -27.77 2.70
CA PRO A 14 8.67 -29.24 2.71
C PRO A 14 8.41 -29.87 1.35
N ASP A 15 8.05 -29.07 0.32
CA ASP A 15 7.80 -29.48 -1.05
C ASP A 15 9.08 -29.66 -1.91
N ALA A 16 10.22 -29.80 -1.26
CA ALA A 16 11.52 -30.04 -1.87
C ALA A 16 12.06 -28.93 -2.79
N GLN A 17 11.67 -27.67 -2.55
CA GLN A 17 12.38 -26.56 -3.17
C GLN A 17 13.80 -26.46 -2.61
N ALA A 18 14.78 -26.59 -3.51
CA ALA A 18 16.19 -26.62 -3.16
C ALA A 18 16.74 -25.24 -2.69
N PHE A 19 15.99 -24.16 -2.95
CA PHE A 19 16.44 -22.79 -2.73
C PHE A 19 15.48 -22.01 -1.81
N THR A 20 16.06 -21.23 -0.92
CA THR A 20 15.33 -20.21 -0.15
C THR A 20 15.04 -18.97 -1.02
N ILE A 21 14.20 -18.06 -0.55
CA ILE A 21 14.00 -16.76 -1.20
C ILE A 21 15.33 -16.00 -1.29
N TRP A 22 16.18 -16.06 -0.26
CA TRP A 22 17.50 -15.42 -0.26
C TRP A 22 18.43 -16.01 -1.32
N ASP A 23 18.40 -17.32 -1.52
CA ASP A 23 19.19 -17.96 -2.59
C ASP A 23 18.69 -17.52 -3.96
N THR A 24 17.38 -17.44 -4.15
CA THR A 24 16.79 -16.96 -5.40
C THR A 24 17.18 -15.51 -5.67
N ILE A 25 17.12 -14.63 -4.68
CA ILE A 25 17.53 -13.22 -4.80
C ILE A 25 19.02 -13.14 -5.15
N ARG A 26 19.87 -13.90 -4.45
CA ARG A 26 21.30 -13.95 -4.73
C ARG A 26 21.57 -14.36 -6.16
N ASN A 27 21.03 -15.49 -6.59
CA ASN A 27 21.23 -16.02 -7.92
C ASN A 27 20.78 -15.03 -9.01
N THR A 28 19.68 -14.33 -8.77
CA THR A 28 19.16 -13.32 -9.70
C THR A 28 20.07 -12.07 -9.75
N ILE A 29 20.65 -11.65 -8.62
CA ILE A 29 21.55 -10.49 -8.57
C ILE A 29 22.92 -10.83 -9.21
N GLU A 30 23.39 -12.06 -9.02
CA GLU A 30 24.69 -12.53 -9.54
C GLU A 30 24.63 -12.89 -11.03
N ASP A 31 23.44 -13.04 -11.60
CA ASP A 31 23.28 -13.28 -13.04
C ASP A 31 23.55 -11.99 -13.83
N PRO A 32 24.60 -11.94 -14.68
CA PRO A 32 24.98 -10.75 -15.41
C PRO A 32 23.95 -10.31 -16.47
N ASP A 33 23.08 -11.21 -16.90
CA ASP A 33 22.06 -10.93 -17.91
C ASP A 33 20.76 -10.37 -17.29
N LEU A 34 20.67 -10.33 -15.95
CA LEU A 34 19.48 -9.90 -15.23
C LEU A 34 19.74 -8.65 -14.40
N THR A 35 18.73 -7.81 -14.26
CA THR A 35 18.72 -6.71 -13.30
C THR A 35 17.49 -6.81 -12.42
N LEU A 36 17.70 -7.04 -11.13
CA LEU A 36 16.61 -7.14 -10.16
C LEU A 36 16.19 -5.76 -9.67
N TYR A 37 14.89 -5.50 -9.72
CA TYR A 37 14.26 -4.28 -9.22
C TYR A 37 13.43 -4.60 -7.98
N LEU A 38 13.51 -3.76 -6.97
CA LEU A 38 12.60 -3.74 -5.83
C LEU A 38 11.65 -2.54 -5.97
N VAL A 39 10.38 -2.81 -6.20
CA VAL A 39 9.34 -1.78 -6.26
C VAL A 39 8.55 -1.81 -4.96
N LEU A 40 8.57 -0.72 -4.22
CA LEU A 40 7.87 -0.55 -2.95
C LEU A 40 6.68 0.38 -3.17
N ASP A 41 5.48 -0.19 -3.18
CA ASP A 41 4.26 0.59 -3.10
C ASP A 41 4.00 1.03 -1.65
N GLU A 42 3.44 2.22 -1.48
CA GLU A 42 3.29 2.85 -0.17
C GLU A 42 4.62 2.85 0.63
N ALA A 43 5.71 3.22 -0.05
CA ALA A 43 7.08 3.08 0.43
C ALA A 43 7.37 3.76 1.78
N HIS A 44 6.47 4.63 2.26
CA HIS A 44 6.53 5.18 3.61
C HIS A 44 6.10 4.21 4.70
N ARG A 45 5.41 3.10 4.34
CA ARG A 45 4.96 2.05 5.27
C ARG A 45 6.05 1.00 5.43
N GLY A 46 6.27 0.57 6.65
CA GLY A 46 7.28 -0.45 6.95
C GLY A 46 8.72 0.07 7.10
N MET A 47 8.95 1.38 6.91
CA MET A 47 10.24 2.03 7.14
C MET A 47 10.20 3.04 8.31
N GLY A 48 9.09 3.12 9.04
CA GLY A 48 8.91 4.02 10.18
C GLY A 48 9.66 3.56 11.44
N THR A 49 9.80 4.47 12.39
CA THR A 49 10.28 4.14 13.74
C THR A 49 9.40 3.03 14.33
N PRO A 50 9.99 1.96 14.86
CA PRO A 50 9.26 0.79 15.33
C PRO A 50 8.44 1.14 16.58
N SER A 51 7.17 1.45 16.41
CA SER A 51 6.23 1.61 17.52
C SER A 51 5.46 0.33 17.83
N ARG A 52 5.51 -0.67 16.94
CA ARG A 52 4.90 -1.99 17.14
C ARG A 52 5.82 -3.09 16.60
N ALA A 53 5.89 -4.21 17.32
CA ALA A 53 6.78 -5.34 17.00
C ALA A 53 6.61 -5.87 15.54
N ALA A 54 5.38 -5.89 15.01
CA ALA A 54 5.12 -6.35 13.66
C ALA A 54 5.63 -5.37 12.57
N GLU A 55 5.58 -4.05 12.80
CA GLU A 55 6.14 -3.05 11.89
C GLU A 55 7.66 -3.05 11.93
N SER A 56 8.26 -3.32 13.10
CA SER A 56 9.70 -3.49 13.26
C SER A 56 10.24 -4.67 12.44
N ALA A 57 9.56 -5.80 12.45
CA ALA A 57 9.95 -6.97 11.66
C ALA A 57 9.87 -6.72 10.14
N LYS A 58 8.79 -6.09 9.67
CA LYS A 58 8.63 -5.71 8.26
C LYS A 58 9.68 -4.70 7.80
N SER A 59 9.93 -3.68 8.60
CA SER A 59 10.99 -2.70 8.37
C SER A 59 12.36 -3.38 8.25
N THR A 60 12.62 -4.35 9.09
CA THR A 60 13.88 -5.10 9.05
C THR A 60 14.03 -5.89 7.75
N ILE A 61 12.99 -6.54 7.24
CA ILE A 61 13.03 -7.31 5.97
C ILE A 61 13.28 -6.37 4.79
N VAL A 62 12.56 -5.26 4.69
CA VAL A 62 12.74 -4.29 3.60
C VAL A 62 14.16 -3.71 3.61
N LEU A 63 14.67 -3.34 4.78
CA LEU A 63 16.04 -2.83 4.90
C LEU A 63 17.10 -3.88 4.55
N ARG A 64 16.86 -5.16 4.88
CA ARG A 64 17.74 -6.26 4.46
C ARG A 64 17.74 -6.47 2.94
N LEU A 65 16.59 -6.36 2.29
CA LEU A 65 16.50 -6.42 0.82
C LEU A 65 17.26 -5.24 0.17
N ILE A 66 17.16 -4.06 0.76
CA ILE A 66 17.84 -2.86 0.28
C ILE A 66 19.35 -2.93 0.50
N ASN A 67 19.79 -3.29 1.70
CA ASN A 67 21.20 -3.25 2.09
C ASN A 67 21.95 -4.55 1.85
N GLY A 68 21.23 -5.63 1.66
CA GLY A 68 21.75 -6.99 1.69
C GLY A 68 21.79 -7.58 3.09
N ALA A 69 21.75 -8.89 3.18
CA ALA A 69 21.83 -9.63 4.44
C ALA A 69 22.29 -11.07 4.17
N GLN A 70 22.86 -11.72 5.19
CA GLN A 70 23.26 -13.14 5.13
C GLN A 70 24.16 -13.50 3.93
N GLY A 71 25.07 -12.60 3.53
CA GLY A 71 25.95 -12.81 2.39
C GLY A 71 25.28 -12.57 1.02
N VAL A 72 24.01 -12.17 1.00
CA VAL A 72 23.31 -11.75 -0.23
C VAL A 72 23.50 -10.24 -0.40
N PRO A 73 23.95 -9.76 -1.57
CA PRO A 73 24.04 -8.33 -1.83
C PRO A 73 22.65 -7.67 -1.85
N GLY A 74 22.59 -6.38 -1.55
CA GLY A 74 21.35 -5.63 -1.65
C GLY A 74 20.84 -5.53 -3.08
N ILE A 75 19.51 -5.51 -3.24
CA ILE A 75 18.88 -5.39 -4.57
C ILE A 75 19.37 -4.10 -5.24
N PRO A 76 19.89 -4.17 -6.46
CA PRO A 76 20.62 -3.05 -7.08
C PRO A 76 19.74 -1.83 -7.33
N VAL A 77 18.52 -2.00 -7.75
CA VAL A 77 17.61 -0.91 -8.08
C VAL A 77 16.39 -0.95 -7.17
N VAL A 78 16.12 0.16 -6.48
CA VAL A 78 14.98 0.31 -5.56
C VAL A 78 14.13 1.49 -6.01
N TRP A 79 12.85 1.24 -6.23
CA TRP A 79 11.85 2.25 -6.55
C TRP A 79 10.84 2.35 -5.41
N GLY A 80 10.68 3.55 -4.87
CA GLY A 80 9.66 3.85 -3.88
C GLY A 80 8.54 4.67 -4.51
N ILE A 81 7.31 4.20 -4.38
CA ILE A 81 6.09 4.92 -4.77
C ILE A 81 5.39 5.34 -3.48
N SER A 82 5.18 6.63 -3.28
CA SER A 82 4.57 7.13 -2.05
C SER A 82 3.99 8.53 -2.23
N ALA A 83 2.89 8.82 -1.57
CA ALA A 83 2.38 10.17 -1.44
C ALA A 83 3.21 11.02 -0.45
N THR A 84 4.05 10.40 0.40
CA THR A 84 4.90 11.07 1.40
C THR A 84 6.37 10.73 1.18
N VAL A 85 6.98 11.40 0.21
CA VAL A 85 8.36 11.16 -0.26
C VAL A 85 9.39 11.35 0.85
N GLU A 86 9.19 12.32 1.75
CA GLU A 86 10.13 12.64 2.83
C GLU A 86 10.34 11.47 3.80
N ARG A 87 9.30 10.70 4.07
CA ARG A 87 9.41 9.50 4.93
C ARG A 87 10.24 8.41 4.27
N PHE A 88 10.08 8.22 2.98
CA PHE A 88 10.90 7.26 2.22
C PHE A 88 12.35 7.71 2.17
N LYS A 89 12.62 8.98 1.87
CA LYS A 89 13.98 9.56 1.90
C LYS A 89 14.66 9.33 3.23
N LYS A 90 13.97 9.66 4.34
CA LYS A 90 14.51 9.46 5.68
C LYS A 90 14.85 7.99 5.97
N ALA A 91 14.03 7.07 5.50
CA ALA A 91 14.29 5.65 5.63
C ALA A 91 15.51 5.21 4.79
N MET A 92 15.68 5.80 3.61
CA MET A 92 16.81 5.53 2.71
C MET A 92 18.13 6.15 3.18
N GLU A 93 18.12 7.11 4.12
CA GLU A 93 19.36 7.64 4.74
C GLU A 93 20.19 6.53 5.42
N GLY A 94 19.55 5.46 5.90
CA GLY A 94 20.22 4.28 6.43
C GLY A 94 20.77 3.31 5.38
N ALA A 95 20.49 3.53 4.10
CA ALA A 95 20.95 2.68 3.02
C ALA A 95 22.39 3.04 2.64
N GLN A 96 23.29 2.08 2.82
CA GLN A 96 24.73 2.28 2.53
C GLN A 96 25.04 2.09 1.04
N LYS A 97 26.03 2.86 0.56
CA LYS A 97 26.62 2.71 -0.80
C LYS A 97 25.60 2.82 -1.93
N ARG A 98 24.60 3.70 -1.80
CA ARG A 98 23.58 3.93 -2.82
C ARG A 98 23.62 5.37 -3.34
N ILE A 99 23.29 5.52 -4.61
CA ILE A 99 23.06 6.81 -5.24
C ILE A 99 21.55 7.02 -5.30
N THR A 100 21.07 8.12 -4.73
CA THR A 100 19.68 8.52 -4.84
C THR A 100 19.50 9.42 -6.04
N LEU A 101 18.62 9.03 -6.96
CA LEU A 101 18.23 9.86 -8.10
C LEU A 101 17.19 10.92 -7.64
N PRO A 102 17.05 12.01 -8.41
CA PRO A 102 16.01 12.99 -8.15
C PRO A 102 14.61 12.37 -8.17
N ASP A 103 13.72 12.90 -7.32
CA ASP A 103 12.35 12.44 -7.27
C ASP A 103 11.60 12.77 -8.56
N VAL A 104 10.74 11.85 -8.97
CA VAL A 104 9.74 12.12 -10.00
C VAL A 104 8.45 12.52 -9.31
N LEU A 105 8.10 13.80 -9.39
CA LEU A 105 6.86 14.32 -8.84
C LEU A 105 5.78 14.33 -9.92
N VAL A 106 4.64 13.73 -9.59
CA VAL A 106 3.47 13.77 -10.47
C VAL A 106 2.67 15.01 -10.14
N ASP A 107 2.42 15.85 -11.14
CA ASP A 107 1.63 17.06 -11.01
C ASP A 107 0.16 16.70 -10.79
N SER A 108 -0.39 17.11 -9.63
CA SER A 108 -1.77 16.83 -9.25
C SER A 108 -2.79 17.41 -10.24
N ALA A 109 -2.49 18.56 -10.85
CA ALA A 109 -3.37 19.16 -11.86
C ALA A 109 -3.48 18.26 -13.10
N LYS A 110 -2.36 17.70 -13.56
CA LYS A 110 -2.36 16.76 -14.70
C LYS A 110 -3.09 15.46 -14.38
N VAL A 111 -2.99 14.98 -13.13
CA VAL A 111 -3.72 13.80 -12.69
C VAL A 111 -5.23 14.09 -12.66
N GLN A 112 -5.64 15.28 -12.23
CA GLN A 112 -7.03 15.71 -12.25
C GLN A 112 -7.56 15.83 -13.69
N GLU A 113 -6.82 16.48 -14.58
CA GLU A 113 -7.15 16.59 -16.00
C GLU A 113 -7.31 15.21 -16.68
N SER A 114 -6.58 14.20 -16.23
CA SER A 114 -6.68 12.83 -16.73
C SER A 114 -7.95 12.08 -16.28
N GLY A 115 -8.74 12.66 -15.37
CA GLY A 115 -9.93 12.04 -14.79
C GLY A 115 -9.66 10.92 -13.77
N LEU A 116 -8.41 10.74 -13.33
CA LEU A 116 -8.05 9.73 -12.33
C LEU A 116 -8.40 10.14 -10.90
N ILE A 117 -8.58 11.44 -10.64
CA ILE A 117 -9.02 11.93 -9.34
C ILE A 117 -10.42 12.56 -9.48
N LYS A 118 -11.19 12.49 -8.41
CA LYS A 118 -12.50 13.15 -8.34
C LYS A 118 -12.34 14.66 -8.27
N ASP A 119 -13.14 15.40 -9.01
CA ASP A 119 -13.16 16.86 -8.99
C ASP A 119 -13.73 17.40 -7.68
N THR A 120 -14.63 16.66 -7.06
CA THR A 120 -15.35 17.11 -5.87
C THR A 120 -15.44 15.99 -4.83
N ILE A 121 -15.12 16.33 -3.61
CA ILE A 121 -15.37 15.52 -2.41
C ILE A 121 -16.39 16.27 -1.57
N ILE A 122 -17.54 15.66 -1.32
CA ILE A 122 -18.59 16.22 -0.47
C ILE A 122 -18.43 15.64 0.93
N LEU A 123 -18.19 16.51 1.89
CA LEU A 123 -18.16 16.15 3.30
C LEU A 123 -19.51 16.52 3.94
N ASP A 124 -20.26 15.51 4.37
CA ASP A 124 -21.53 15.67 5.08
C ASP A 124 -21.32 15.26 6.55
N ILE A 125 -21.38 16.25 7.43
CA ILE A 125 -21.23 16.07 8.87
C ILE A 125 -22.59 16.38 9.50
N PRO A 126 -23.28 15.41 10.13
CA PRO A 126 -24.54 15.66 10.81
C PRO A 126 -24.36 16.62 11.99
N ASP A 127 -25.22 17.65 12.08
CA ASP A 127 -25.28 18.59 13.21
C ASP A 127 -26.15 18.06 14.37
N GLU A 128 -26.70 16.87 14.23
CA GLU A 128 -27.66 16.33 15.19
C GLU A 128 -26.95 15.82 16.46
N VAL A 129 -27.45 16.25 17.58
CA VAL A 129 -27.04 15.78 18.92
C VAL A 129 -27.80 14.50 19.23
N GLY A 130 -27.11 13.40 19.44
CA GLY A 130 -27.73 12.11 19.79
C GLY A 130 -26.97 10.92 19.22
N ASP A 131 -27.70 9.94 18.71
CA ASP A 131 -27.13 8.73 18.14
C ASP A 131 -26.52 9.02 16.75
N PHE A 132 -25.33 9.64 16.77
CA PHE A 132 -24.59 10.09 15.60
C PHE A 132 -24.36 8.97 14.59
N ASP A 133 -24.02 7.78 15.06
CA ASP A 133 -23.70 6.64 14.19
C ASP A 133 -24.93 6.19 13.40
N THR A 134 -26.09 6.13 14.04
CA THR A 134 -27.35 5.78 13.37
C THR A 134 -27.75 6.82 12.32
N VAL A 135 -27.60 8.11 12.62
CA VAL A 135 -27.89 9.20 11.69
C VAL A 135 -26.95 9.13 10.49
N LEU A 136 -25.65 8.94 10.74
CA LEU A 136 -24.63 8.84 9.69
C LEU A 136 -24.89 7.66 8.76
N VAL A 137 -25.17 6.47 9.31
CA VAL A 137 -25.48 5.28 8.51
C VAL A 137 -26.75 5.47 7.69
N ARG A 138 -27.79 6.07 8.26
CA ARG A 138 -29.03 6.38 7.53
C ARG A 138 -28.76 7.30 6.33
N ARG A 139 -28.09 8.44 6.55
CA ARG A 139 -27.74 9.39 5.49
C ARG A 139 -26.87 8.75 4.40
N ALA A 140 -25.87 7.97 4.79
CA ALA A 140 -25.02 7.24 3.86
C ALA A 140 -25.81 6.23 3.02
N THR A 141 -26.78 5.53 3.65
CA THR A 141 -27.67 4.59 2.96
C THR A 141 -28.59 5.30 1.96
N ASP A 142 -29.14 6.44 2.31
CA ASP A 142 -29.98 7.22 1.41
C ASP A 142 -29.16 7.76 0.22
N LYS A 143 -27.94 8.22 0.49
CA LYS A 143 -27.00 8.64 -0.57
C LYS A 143 -26.58 7.50 -1.49
N LEU A 144 -26.41 6.29 -0.94
CA LEU A 144 -26.14 5.09 -1.74
C LEU A 144 -27.30 4.78 -2.69
N LYS A 145 -28.56 4.88 -2.22
CA LYS A 145 -29.76 4.67 -3.06
C LYS A 145 -29.82 5.70 -4.19
N GLU A 146 -29.65 7.00 -3.87
CA GLU A 146 -29.62 8.07 -4.86
C GLU A 146 -28.55 7.82 -5.93
N SER A 147 -27.33 7.48 -5.49
CA SER A 147 -26.21 7.21 -6.38
C SER A 147 -26.47 5.98 -7.25
N THR A 148 -27.06 4.92 -6.70
CA THR A 148 -27.42 3.72 -7.46
C THR A 148 -28.43 4.03 -8.55
N GLN A 149 -29.44 4.84 -8.24
CA GLN A 149 -30.43 5.27 -9.22
C GLN A 149 -29.79 6.14 -10.31
N ALA A 150 -28.98 7.11 -9.94
CA ALA A 150 -28.31 7.99 -10.88
C ALA A 150 -27.41 7.20 -11.87
N TRP A 151 -26.66 6.21 -11.38
CA TRP A 151 -25.87 5.34 -12.25
C TRP A 151 -26.70 4.47 -13.18
N ALA A 152 -27.86 3.97 -12.72
CA ALA A 152 -28.77 3.22 -13.56
C ALA A 152 -29.37 4.09 -14.67
N GLU A 153 -29.76 5.31 -14.35
CA GLU A 153 -30.26 6.29 -15.33
C GLU A 153 -29.18 6.70 -16.34
N TYR A 154 -27.97 6.95 -15.88
CA TYR A 154 -26.83 7.25 -16.73
C TYR A 154 -26.52 6.10 -17.69
N ALA A 155 -26.41 4.87 -17.21
CA ALA A 155 -26.18 3.71 -18.05
C ALA A 155 -27.26 3.55 -19.13
N LYS A 156 -28.52 3.80 -18.79
CA LYS A 156 -29.64 3.77 -19.76
C LYS A 156 -29.50 4.87 -20.81
N GLN A 157 -29.13 6.09 -20.42
CA GLN A 157 -28.94 7.22 -21.33
C GLN A 157 -27.77 7.01 -22.29
N GLN A 158 -26.68 6.40 -21.77
CA GLN A 158 -25.47 6.13 -22.57
C GLN A 158 -25.53 4.79 -23.31
N ASN A 159 -26.61 4.03 -23.17
CA ASN A 159 -26.77 2.70 -23.75
C ASN A 159 -25.65 1.73 -23.35
N GLU A 160 -25.20 1.84 -22.07
CA GLU A 160 -24.15 0.99 -21.50
C GLU A 160 -24.67 -0.41 -21.20
N ALA A 161 -23.85 -1.43 -21.52
CA ALA A 161 -24.20 -2.83 -21.28
C ALA A 161 -24.18 -3.21 -19.78
N HIS A 162 -23.43 -2.45 -18.97
CA HIS A 162 -23.25 -2.71 -17.54
C HIS A 162 -23.53 -1.46 -16.72
N VAL A 163 -24.29 -1.64 -15.64
CA VAL A 163 -24.56 -0.58 -14.65
C VAL A 163 -23.50 -0.62 -13.57
N VAL A 164 -22.88 0.52 -13.30
CA VAL A 164 -21.98 0.67 -12.15
C VAL A 164 -22.80 0.58 -10.86
N ILE A 165 -22.40 -0.28 -9.95
CA ILE A 165 -23.00 -0.44 -8.64
C ILE A 165 -22.15 0.29 -7.61
N PRO A 166 -22.60 1.41 -7.03
CA PRO A 166 -21.88 2.11 -5.98
C PRO A 166 -21.71 1.24 -4.73
N LEU A 167 -20.62 1.44 -4.03
CA LEU A 167 -20.34 0.79 -2.75
C LEU A 167 -20.35 1.81 -1.62
N MET A 168 -20.98 1.43 -0.51
CA MET A 168 -20.83 2.13 0.76
C MET A 168 -19.74 1.42 1.58
N VAL A 169 -18.74 2.19 2.00
CA VAL A 169 -17.66 1.69 2.87
C VAL A 169 -17.85 2.30 4.25
N LEU A 170 -18.00 1.46 5.26
CA LEU A 170 -18.04 1.86 6.67
C LEU A 170 -16.69 1.59 7.30
N GLN A 171 -16.04 2.66 7.77
CA GLN A 171 -14.82 2.54 8.54
C GLN A 171 -15.16 2.65 10.03
N VAL A 172 -14.93 1.57 10.75
CA VAL A 172 -15.14 1.51 12.21
C VAL A 172 -13.76 1.63 12.87
N PRO A 173 -13.62 2.40 13.95
CA PRO A 173 -12.39 2.39 14.73
C PRO A 173 -12.13 1.00 15.29
N ASN A 174 -10.85 0.62 15.36
CA ASN A 174 -10.49 -0.61 16.04
C ASN A 174 -10.93 -0.52 17.51
N THR A 175 -11.57 -1.55 18.01
CA THR A 175 -11.82 -1.66 19.44
C THR A 175 -10.48 -1.61 20.15
N PRO A 176 -10.27 -0.70 21.12
CA PRO A 176 -9.05 -0.71 21.93
C PRO A 176 -8.85 -2.12 22.50
N ASP A 177 -7.64 -2.67 22.39
CA ASP A 177 -7.31 -3.90 23.08
C ASP A 177 -7.47 -3.64 24.57
N PRO A 178 -8.30 -4.41 25.31
CA PRO A 178 -8.48 -4.17 26.74
C PRO A 178 -7.19 -4.34 27.57
N ASN A 179 -6.08 -4.73 26.91
CA ASN A 179 -4.75 -4.88 27.54
C ASN A 179 -3.74 -3.83 27.03
N ASP A 180 -4.14 -2.81 26.25
CA ASP A 180 -3.30 -1.69 25.85
C ASP A 180 -3.32 -0.56 26.91
#